data_cdcaf1114ccf853f5b2d992c0a719a81
#
_entry.id   cdcaf1114ccf853f5b2d992c0a719a81
#
_cell.length_a   1.000
_cell.length_b   1.000
_cell.length_c   1.000
_cell.angle_alpha   90.00
_cell.angle_beta   90.00
_cell.angle_gamma   90.00
#
_symmetry.space_group_name_H-M   'P 1'
#
loop_
_entity.id
_entity.type
_entity.pdbx_description
1 polymer ?
#
loop_
_entity_poly.entity_id
_entity_poly.type
_entity_poly.pdbx_seq_one_letter_code
_entity_poly.pdbx_strand_id
1 'polypeptide(L)'
;MANEYLYGAYGHIGETVAQSAVQAGTTPVYIGTAPVNLVRGFGEAGIINAPIKITSLVDAQKKIGYSSDWGTFTLCEAVYAHFNNTLGNIGPIYVINVLYPSAGKHRKETATTKTITFTGGRAEFASDKIILDTLTIAKNDSGNYVEGTDYAVDYNFTKGTVIITSLKDDAQLAGSLTASFSEVDDSEIADSDIIGGVTSSGEYSGLSAIALLYPEQFAVCNLIAAPGWSHSPAVYNAMLTACKKINGHWDAFVVADLPLVDSTAQAVDTITKAIAWKKANAFTGERSKVYWPQAVDNLGNVFHLSTLAVVELMRADFSHNSVPMETCGNKAIPVIKQYFGANAKNRGFDQQSGKELTQNGISTAVAWGGEWVLWGDHTAAYTYGADVDPRAIFDVSMRMLMHITNDFQREWSPEIDEPMTRALKDRIINREQEKLDGYVSMGALLGSPVILFLESENSTTDVMNGDFRWDIAVTPTPPLKSASVYVAYTDAGFSVYYEGGDE
;
A
#
# COMPACT_ATOMS: atom_id res chain seq x y z
N MET A 1 -39.99 13.13 -8.40
CA MET A 1 -40.65 12.43 -7.27
C MET A 1 -41.70 13.38 -6.72
N ALA A 2 -42.96 12.97 -6.65
CA ALA A 2 -44.03 13.79 -6.06
C ALA A 2 -43.72 13.93 -4.57
N ASN A 3 -43.78 15.17 -4.06
CA ASN A 3 -43.64 15.42 -2.62
C ASN A 3 -44.83 14.76 -1.90
N GLU A 4 -44.60 13.70 -1.18
CA GLU A 4 -45.58 13.07 -0.32
C GLU A 4 -45.86 14.01 0.87
N TYR A 5 -47.13 14.25 1.15
CA TYR A 5 -47.52 15.07 2.32
C TYR A 5 -47.35 14.22 3.58
N LEU A 6 -46.35 14.57 4.39
CA LEU A 6 -46.03 13.88 5.63
C LEU A 6 -46.53 14.67 6.83
N TYR A 7 -47.30 14.02 7.74
CA TYR A 7 -47.77 14.59 8.99
C TYR A 7 -47.62 13.58 10.12
N GLY A 8 -46.54 13.69 10.90
CA GLY A 8 -46.17 12.75 11.98
C GLY A 8 -44.66 12.57 12.12
N ALA A 9 -44.24 11.65 13.03
CA ALA A 9 -42.85 11.23 13.18
C ALA A 9 -42.60 10.01 12.30
N TYR A 10 -41.56 10.07 11.45
CA TYR A 10 -41.21 9.02 10.50
C TYR A 10 -39.78 8.56 10.79
N GLY A 11 -39.58 7.25 10.83
CA GLY A 11 -38.28 6.62 10.97
C GLY A 11 -37.93 5.84 9.71
N HIS A 12 -36.73 6.06 9.19
CA HIS A 12 -36.18 5.30 8.06
C HIS A 12 -34.88 4.65 8.48
N ILE A 13 -34.68 3.39 8.08
CA ILE A 13 -33.37 2.74 8.19
C ILE A 13 -32.54 3.21 7.01
N GLY A 14 -31.54 4.04 7.28
CA GLY A 14 -30.58 4.49 6.28
C GLY A 14 -29.59 3.40 5.88
N GLU A 15 -28.80 3.69 4.86
CA GLU A 15 -27.68 2.82 4.45
C GLU A 15 -26.65 2.71 5.59
N THR A 16 -25.90 1.61 5.60
CA THR A 16 -24.77 1.43 6.54
C THR A 16 -23.73 2.51 6.29
N VAL A 17 -23.50 3.34 7.30
CA VAL A 17 -22.41 4.33 7.25
C VAL A 17 -21.12 3.61 7.58
N ALA A 18 -20.21 3.53 6.62
CA ALA A 18 -18.86 3.00 6.85
C ALA A 18 -18.10 3.95 7.79
N GLN A 19 -17.36 3.38 8.74
CA GLN A 19 -16.46 4.15 9.57
C GLN A 19 -15.38 4.78 8.69
N SER A 20 -15.33 6.11 8.62
CA SER A 20 -14.30 6.82 7.87
C SER A 20 -12.94 6.55 8.49
N ALA A 21 -11.95 6.24 7.65
CA ALA A 21 -10.56 6.16 8.08
C ALA A 21 -10.03 7.54 8.48
N VAL A 22 -9.08 7.57 9.40
CA VAL A 22 -8.30 8.78 9.70
C VAL A 22 -7.55 9.17 8.42
N GLN A 23 -7.66 10.43 8.01
CA GLN A 23 -7.01 10.92 6.80
C GLN A 23 -5.55 11.29 7.08
N ALA A 24 -4.63 10.58 6.41
CA ALA A 24 -3.20 10.85 6.44
C ALA A 24 -2.77 11.70 5.22
N GLY A 25 -1.71 12.50 5.40
CA GLY A 25 -1.10 13.24 4.28
C GLY A 25 -0.18 12.39 3.41
N THR A 26 0.33 11.27 3.95
CA THR A 26 1.15 10.32 3.19
C THR A 26 0.28 9.53 2.22
N THR A 27 0.70 9.49 0.96
CA THR A 27 -0.06 8.91 -0.15
C THR A 27 0.60 7.61 -0.62
N PRO A 28 0.10 6.43 -0.20
CA PRO A 28 0.55 5.16 -0.74
C PRO A 28 -0.17 4.84 -2.04
N VAL A 29 0.56 4.22 -2.97
CA VAL A 29 0.02 3.63 -4.20
C VAL A 29 0.31 2.15 -4.20
N TYR A 30 -0.74 1.34 -4.30
CA TYR A 30 -0.66 -0.10 -4.43
C TYR A 30 -0.94 -0.53 -5.86
N ILE A 31 -0.10 -1.39 -6.42
CA ILE A 31 -0.28 -1.96 -7.75
C ILE A 31 -0.52 -3.46 -7.60
N GLY A 32 -1.52 -3.99 -8.30
CA GLY A 32 -1.87 -5.40 -8.24
C GLY A 32 -3.21 -5.70 -8.90
N THR A 33 -3.87 -6.72 -8.42
CA THR A 33 -5.13 -7.23 -8.95
C THR A 33 -6.29 -7.00 -7.99
N ALA A 34 -7.44 -6.59 -8.51
CA ALA A 34 -8.68 -6.41 -7.76
C ALA A 34 -9.83 -7.14 -8.48
N PRO A 35 -10.86 -7.63 -7.75
CA PRO A 35 -11.98 -8.35 -8.34
C PRO A 35 -12.99 -7.41 -9.02
N VAL A 36 -12.51 -6.65 -10.00
CA VAL A 36 -13.35 -5.73 -10.82
C VAL A 36 -14.45 -6.45 -11.58
N ASN A 37 -14.26 -7.74 -11.85
CA ASN A 37 -15.26 -8.64 -12.42
C ASN A 37 -16.55 -8.74 -11.57
N LEU A 38 -16.49 -8.36 -10.30
CA LEU A 38 -17.63 -8.29 -9.38
C LEU A 38 -18.29 -6.89 -9.34
N VAL A 39 -17.78 -5.94 -10.13
CA VAL A 39 -18.33 -4.60 -10.29
C VAL A 39 -19.03 -4.52 -11.65
N ARG A 40 -20.28 -4.08 -11.66
CA ARG A 40 -21.05 -3.95 -12.89
C ARG A 40 -20.50 -2.83 -13.78
N GLY A 41 -20.37 -3.11 -15.07
CA GLY A 41 -19.88 -2.13 -16.04
C GLY A 41 -18.41 -1.75 -15.86
N PHE A 42 -17.60 -2.61 -15.24
CA PHE A 42 -16.19 -2.33 -14.93
C PHE A 42 -15.37 -1.93 -16.18
N GLY A 43 -15.72 -2.45 -17.36
CA GLY A 43 -15.02 -2.15 -18.61
C GLY A 43 -15.15 -0.69 -19.06
N GLU A 44 -16.22 0.00 -18.67
CA GLU A 44 -16.48 1.40 -19.01
C GLU A 44 -16.17 2.37 -17.85
N ALA A 45 -15.92 1.83 -16.66
CA ALA A 45 -15.75 2.63 -15.45
C ALA A 45 -14.39 3.34 -15.32
N GLY A 46 -13.45 3.10 -16.25
CA GLY A 46 -12.09 3.70 -16.20
C GLY A 46 -11.25 3.29 -14.98
N ILE A 47 -11.52 2.09 -14.43
CA ILE A 47 -10.89 1.58 -13.21
C ILE A 47 -9.72 0.61 -13.47
N ILE A 48 -9.41 0.38 -14.74
CA ILE A 48 -8.31 -0.49 -15.15
C ILE A 48 -7.10 0.37 -15.49
N ASN A 49 -5.95 0.05 -14.90
CA ASN A 49 -4.70 0.79 -15.09
C ASN A 49 -4.83 2.30 -14.79
N ALA A 50 -5.66 2.66 -13.83
CA ALA A 50 -5.86 4.04 -13.38
C ALA A 50 -5.74 4.12 -11.85
N PRO A 51 -5.23 5.23 -11.29
CA PRO A 51 -5.13 5.41 -9.86
C PRO A 51 -6.51 5.71 -9.24
N ILE A 52 -7.05 4.75 -8.51
CA ILE A 52 -8.34 4.84 -7.84
C ILE A 52 -8.15 5.15 -6.36
N LYS A 53 -8.72 6.26 -5.91
CA LYS A 53 -8.75 6.63 -4.49
C LYS A 53 -9.76 5.77 -3.73
N ILE A 54 -9.30 5.09 -2.68
CA ILE A 54 -10.10 4.27 -1.77
C ILE A 54 -10.04 4.88 -0.37
N THR A 55 -11.22 5.07 0.24
CA THR A 55 -11.37 5.72 1.54
C THR A 55 -11.95 4.82 2.62
N SER A 56 -12.51 3.67 2.24
CA SER A 56 -13.08 2.67 3.14
C SER A 56 -13.25 1.32 2.45
N LEU A 57 -13.51 0.27 3.22
CA LEU A 57 -13.80 -1.07 2.68
C LEU A 57 -15.05 -1.04 1.76
N VAL A 58 -16.09 -0.33 2.14
CA VAL A 58 -17.32 -0.20 1.33
C VAL A 58 -17.05 0.58 0.04
N ASP A 59 -16.20 1.60 0.09
CA ASP A 59 -15.76 2.35 -1.09
C ASP A 59 -15.00 1.43 -2.07
N ALA A 60 -14.11 0.57 -1.54
CA ALA A 60 -13.40 -0.44 -2.35
C ALA A 60 -14.37 -1.43 -3.01
N GLN A 61 -15.32 -1.97 -2.24
CA GLN A 61 -16.34 -2.88 -2.75
C GLN A 61 -17.13 -2.30 -3.92
N LYS A 62 -17.47 -1.02 -3.84
CA LYS A 62 -18.22 -0.31 -4.89
C LYS A 62 -17.37 0.01 -6.14
N LYS A 63 -16.09 0.36 -5.96
CA LYS A 63 -15.23 0.85 -7.05
C LYS A 63 -14.44 -0.27 -7.77
N ILE A 64 -13.87 -1.18 -6.99
CA ILE A 64 -12.94 -2.20 -7.50
C ILE A 64 -13.33 -3.63 -7.12
N GLY A 65 -14.42 -3.80 -6.37
CA GLY A 65 -14.81 -5.09 -5.80
C GLY A 65 -13.96 -5.44 -4.56
N TYR A 66 -14.30 -6.56 -3.94
CA TYR A 66 -13.56 -7.13 -2.83
C TYR A 66 -13.74 -8.65 -2.76
N SER A 67 -12.65 -9.37 -2.51
CA SER A 67 -12.63 -10.80 -2.24
C SER A 67 -11.67 -11.11 -1.09
N SER A 68 -11.92 -12.20 -0.39
CA SER A 68 -10.99 -12.75 0.61
C SER A 68 -9.87 -13.61 -0.01
N ASP A 69 -9.93 -13.90 -1.31
CA ASP A 69 -8.85 -14.56 -2.07
C ASP A 69 -7.77 -13.54 -2.44
N TRP A 70 -6.90 -13.22 -1.48
CA TRP A 70 -5.79 -12.29 -1.70
C TRP A 70 -4.68 -12.85 -2.57
N GLY A 71 -4.67 -14.18 -2.82
CA GLY A 71 -3.75 -14.80 -3.75
C GLY A 71 -4.04 -14.41 -5.20
N THR A 72 -5.32 -14.38 -5.56
CA THR A 72 -5.78 -13.93 -6.88
C THR A 72 -5.95 -12.41 -6.94
N PHE A 73 -6.50 -11.79 -5.88
CA PHE A 73 -6.86 -10.36 -5.84
C PHE A 73 -6.02 -9.62 -4.80
N THR A 74 -4.76 -9.37 -5.13
CA THR A 74 -3.73 -8.91 -4.20
C THR A 74 -4.01 -7.52 -3.59
N LEU A 75 -4.74 -6.64 -4.28
CA LEU A 75 -5.13 -5.33 -3.75
C LEU A 75 -6.14 -5.42 -2.60
N CYS A 76 -6.88 -6.54 -2.48
CA CYS A 76 -7.82 -6.76 -1.37
C CYS A 76 -7.11 -6.89 -0.03
N GLU A 77 -5.87 -7.39 0.00
CA GLU A 77 -5.02 -7.40 1.19
C GLU A 77 -4.76 -5.98 1.70
N ALA A 78 -4.34 -5.07 0.80
CA ALA A 78 -4.08 -3.68 1.15
C ALA A 78 -5.37 -2.98 1.66
N VAL A 79 -6.49 -3.18 0.97
CA VAL A 79 -7.79 -2.65 1.40
C VAL A 79 -8.16 -3.14 2.81
N TYR A 80 -7.98 -4.44 3.07
CA TYR A 80 -8.26 -5.01 4.39
C TYR A 80 -7.33 -4.45 5.46
N ALA A 81 -6.03 -4.42 5.21
CA ALA A 81 -5.03 -3.93 6.16
C ALA A 81 -5.26 -2.47 6.56
N HIS A 82 -5.75 -1.64 5.65
CA HIS A 82 -6.03 -0.23 5.91
C HIS A 82 -7.40 0.04 6.53
N PHE A 83 -8.45 -0.71 6.14
CA PHE A 83 -9.84 -0.36 6.46
C PHE A 83 -10.60 -1.41 7.29
N ASN A 84 -9.93 -2.51 7.64
CA ASN A 84 -10.45 -3.51 8.60
C ASN A 84 -9.40 -3.85 9.67
N ASN A 85 -8.61 -2.87 10.07
CA ASN A 85 -7.49 -3.02 10.99
C ASN A 85 -7.96 -2.85 12.44
N THR A 86 -7.67 -3.83 13.29
CA THR A 86 -8.03 -3.80 14.72
C THR A 86 -7.31 -2.70 15.51
N LEU A 87 -6.20 -2.17 15.00
CA LEU A 87 -5.47 -1.05 15.59
C LEU A 87 -5.97 0.32 15.10
N GLY A 88 -7.06 0.34 14.33
CA GLY A 88 -7.66 1.53 13.75
C GLY A 88 -7.43 1.66 12.24
N ASN A 89 -8.39 2.24 11.54
CA ASN A 89 -8.33 2.44 10.10
C ASN A 89 -7.56 3.70 9.74
N ILE A 90 -6.76 3.63 8.67
CA ILE A 90 -6.01 4.77 8.14
C ILE A 90 -6.06 4.80 6.61
N GLY A 91 -6.24 5.97 6.03
CA GLY A 91 -6.29 6.21 4.60
C GLY A 91 -6.21 7.71 4.27
N PRO A 92 -6.52 8.12 3.03
CA PRO A 92 -6.87 7.27 1.90
C PRO A 92 -5.69 6.47 1.34
N ILE A 93 -5.98 5.43 0.57
CA ILE A 93 -5.00 4.73 -0.26
C ILE A 93 -5.35 4.92 -1.73
N TYR A 94 -4.37 4.76 -2.61
CA TYR A 94 -4.59 4.70 -4.04
C TYR A 94 -4.21 3.32 -4.55
N VAL A 95 -5.03 2.77 -5.44
CA VAL A 95 -4.81 1.45 -6.02
C VAL A 95 -4.83 1.53 -7.53
N ILE A 96 -3.93 0.80 -8.18
CA ILE A 96 -3.88 0.63 -9.63
C ILE A 96 -4.14 -0.85 -9.91
N ASN A 97 -5.32 -1.15 -10.42
CA ASN A 97 -5.70 -2.51 -10.78
C ASN A 97 -5.29 -2.81 -12.22
N VAL A 98 -4.52 -3.90 -12.39
CA VAL A 98 -4.07 -4.37 -13.71
C VAL A 98 -4.93 -5.49 -14.28
N LEU A 99 -5.81 -6.09 -13.46
CA LEU A 99 -6.71 -7.15 -13.91
C LEU A 99 -7.79 -6.57 -14.82
N TYR A 100 -7.83 -7.04 -16.08
CA TYR A 100 -8.83 -6.66 -17.06
C TYR A 100 -9.44 -7.92 -17.71
N PRO A 101 -10.51 -8.49 -17.13
CA PRO A 101 -11.12 -9.72 -17.62
C PRO A 101 -12.00 -9.46 -18.85
N SER A 102 -11.38 -9.21 -19.98
CA SER A 102 -12.02 -9.02 -21.29
C SER A 102 -11.80 -10.24 -22.20
N ALA A 103 -12.49 -10.28 -23.35
CA ALA A 103 -12.26 -11.32 -24.34
C ALA A 103 -10.79 -11.30 -24.80
N GLY A 104 -10.11 -12.45 -24.65
CA GLY A 104 -8.70 -12.61 -25.03
C GLY A 104 -7.68 -12.05 -24.03
N LYS A 105 -8.11 -11.64 -22.81
CA LYS A 105 -7.20 -11.22 -21.75
C LYS A 105 -7.80 -11.46 -20.36
N HIS A 106 -7.10 -12.17 -19.50
CA HIS A 106 -7.47 -12.44 -18.07
C HIS A 106 -8.88 -13.06 -17.93
N ARG A 107 -9.37 -13.73 -18.95
CA ARG A 107 -10.69 -14.33 -19.00
C ARG A 107 -10.61 -15.71 -19.63
N LYS A 108 -11.17 -16.72 -18.94
CA LYS A 108 -11.27 -18.07 -19.50
C LYS A 108 -12.01 -18.07 -20.84
N GLU A 109 -11.45 -18.75 -21.82
CA GLU A 109 -12.04 -18.87 -23.16
C GLU A 109 -13.41 -19.56 -23.14
N THR A 110 -13.56 -20.57 -22.27
CA THR A 110 -14.80 -21.35 -22.16
C THR A 110 -15.66 -20.84 -21.03
N ALA A 111 -16.94 -20.58 -21.34
CA ALA A 111 -17.90 -20.19 -20.31
C ALA A 111 -18.14 -21.36 -19.34
N THR A 112 -18.23 -21.03 -18.05
CA THR A 112 -18.61 -21.96 -16.99
C THR A 112 -20.14 -22.08 -16.94
N THR A 113 -20.65 -23.31 -16.84
CA THR A 113 -22.07 -23.58 -16.62
C THR A 113 -22.31 -24.16 -15.24
N LYS A 114 -23.35 -23.69 -14.55
CA LYS A 114 -23.70 -24.13 -13.20
C LYS A 114 -25.20 -24.28 -13.05
N THR A 115 -25.62 -25.41 -12.50
CA THR A 115 -27.01 -25.58 -12.08
C THR A 115 -27.24 -24.81 -10.77
N ILE A 116 -28.21 -23.91 -10.79
CA ILE A 116 -28.62 -23.09 -9.64
C ILE A 116 -30.07 -23.41 -9.29
N THR A 117 -30.39 -23.47 -8.01
CA THR A 117 -31.74 -23.81 -7.53
C THR A 117 -32.38 -22.57 -6.93
N PHE A 118 -33.53 -22.19 -7.46
CA PHE A 118 -34.34 -21.08 -6.96
C PHE A 118 -35.31 -21.57 -5.87
N THR A 119 -35.29 -20.89 -4.73
CA THR A 119 -36.21 -21.08 -3.63
C THR A 119 -36.82 -19.74 -3.26
N GLY A 120 -38.16 -19.62 -3.36
CA GLY A 120 -38.83 -18.34 -3.14
C GLY A 120 -38.37 -17.21 -4.04
N GLY A 121 -38.10 -17.50 -5.32
CA GLY A 121 -37.64 -16.53 -6.29
C GLY A 121 -36.17 -16.07 -6.15
N ARG A 122 -35.38 -16.75 -5.28
CA ARG A 122 -33.98 -16.40 -5.04
C ARG A 122 -33.08 -17.62 -5.21
N ALA A 123 -31.93 -17.43 -5.83
CA ALA A 123 -30.83 -18.38 -5.88
C ALA A 123 -29.53 -17.69 -5.40
N GLU A 124 -28.64 -18.47 -4.78
CA GLU A 124 -27.36 -17.98 -4.27
C GLU A 124 -26.28 -19.05 -4.49
N PHE A 125 -25.09 -18.63 -4.94
CA PHE A 125 -23.94 -19.52 -5.06
C PHE A 125 -22.62 -18.75 -4.89
N ALA A 126 -21.60 -19.44 -4.34
CA ALA A 126 -20.27 -18.84 -4.16
C ALA A 126 -19.50 -18.83 -5.49
N SER A 127 -18.94 -17.67 -5.84
CA SER A 127 -17.94 -17.48 -6.88
C SER A 127 -17.43 -16.04 -6.81
N ASP A 128 -16.12 -15.85 -6.67
CA ASP A 128 -15.45 -14.55 -6.74
C ASP A 128 -14.72 -14.32 -8.07
N LYS A 129 -14.56 -15.36 -8.87
CA LYS A 129 -13.98 -15.26 -10.22
C LYS A 129 -15.01 -15.04 -11.34
N ILE A 130 -16.31 -15.08 -11.03
CA ILE A 130 -17.37 -14.79 -12.02
C ILE A 130 -17.25 -13.37 -12.57
N ILE A 131 -17.43 -13.20 -13.87
CA ILE A 131 -17.63 -11.90 -14.50
C ILE A 131 -19.14 -11.63 -14.53
N LEU A 132 -19.63 -10.81 -13.57
CA LEU A 132 -21.06 -10.61 -13.33
C LEU A 132 -21.83 -10.17 -14.59
N ASP A 133 -21.23 -9.34 -15.42
CA ASP A 133 -21.84 -8.81 -16.65
C ASP A 133 -22.07 -9.89 -17.74
N THR A 134 -21.50 -11.08 -17.55
CA THR A 134 -21.65 -12.19 -18.51
C THR A 134 -22.66 -13.24 -18.08
N LEU A 135 -23.26 -13.10 -16.89
CA LEU A 135 -24.17 -14.10 -16.35
C LEU A 135 -25.48 -14.12 -17.15
N THR A 136 -25.84 -15.31 -17.60
CA THR A 136 -27.10 -15.58 -18.28
C THR A 136 -27.78 -16.79 -17.66
N ILE A 137 -29.11 -16.85 -17.69
CA ILE A 137 -29.91 -17.95 -17.18
C ILE A 137 -30.75 -18.53 -18.33
N ALA A 138 -30.52 -19.82 -18.63
CA ALA A 138 -31.24 -20.50 -19.69
C ALA A 138 -32.69 -20.82 -19.28
N LYS A 139 -33.64 -20.67 -20.22
CA LYS A 139 -35.01 -21.16 -20.11
C LYS A 139 -35.05 -22.66 -20.42
N ASN A 140 -35.99 -23.38 -19.81
CA ASN A 140 -36.15 -24.80 -20.05
C ASN A 140 -36.57 -25.14 -21.49
N ASP A 141 -37.29 -24.23 -22.15
CA ASP A 141 -37.86 -24.49 -23.48
C ASP A 141 -36.96 -23.99 -24.63
N SER A 142 -36.51 -22.76 -24.56
CA SER A 142 -35.49 -22.16 -25.44
C SER A 142 -35.16 -20.70 -25.05
N GLY A 143 -33.92 -20.27 -25.33
CA GLY A 143 -33.47 -18.91 -25.08
C GLY A 143 -33.07 -18.69 -23.61
N ASN A 144 -32.89 -17.42 -23.24
CA ASN A 144 -32.48 -17.00 -21.90
C ASN A 144 -33.54 -16.10 -21.25
N TYR A 145 -33.59 -16.11 -19.94
CA TYR A 145 -34.22 -15.04 -19.18
C TYR A 145 -33.47 -13.74 -19.38
N VAL A 146 -34.17 -12.60 -19.23
CA VAL A 146 -33.61 -11.27 -19.47
C VAL A 146 -33.32 -10.60 -18.12
N GLU A 147 -32.07 -10.26 -17.90
CA GLU A 147 -31.66 -9.47 -16.72
C GLU A 147 -32.31 -8.08 -16.76
N GLY A 148 -32.69 -7.55 -15.59
CA GLY A 148 -33.43 -6.29 -15.44
C GLY A 148 -34.93 -6.41 -15.74
N THR A 149 -35.39 -7.52 -16.34
CA THR A 149 -36.80 -7.80 -16.60
C THR A 149 -37.31 -9.03 -15.85
N ASP A 150 -36.60 -10.13 -15.97
CA ASP A 150 -36.97 -11.41 -15.36
C ASP A 150 -36.25 -11.61 -14.01
N TYR A 151 -35.00 -11.15 -13.92
CA TYR A 151 -34.18 -11.27 -12.71
C TYR A 151 -33.21 -10.09 -12.55
N ALA A 152 -32.71 -9.93 -11.31
CA ALA A 152 -31.58 -9.08 -10.98
C ALA A 152 -30.43 -9.92 -10.39
N VAL A 153 -29.20 -9.44 -10.60
CA VAL A 153 -27.98 -10.07 -10.05
C VAL A 153 -27.25 -9.06 -9.16
N ASP A 154 -26.96 -9.51 -7.95
CA ASP A 154 -26.17 -8.79 -6.97
C ASP A 154 -25.03 -9.65 -6.45
N TYR A 155 -24.04 -9.04 -5.83
CA TYR A 155 -22.94 -9.73 -5.18
C TYR A 155 -22.84 -9.39 -3.69
N ASN A 156 -22.80 -10.42 -2.85
CA ASN A 156 -22.63 -10.27 -1.42
C ASN A 156 -21.15 -10.38 -1.05
N PHE A 157 -20.48 -9.27 -0.90
CA PHE A 157 -19.04 -9.21 -0.55
C PHE A 157 -18.70 -9.83 0.82
N THR A 158 -19.64 -9.86 1.75
CA THR A 158 -19.43 -10.47 3.07
C THR A 158 -19.39 -11.99 3.00
N LYS A 159 -20.22 -12.58 2.13
CA LYS A 159 -20.33 -14.04 1.97
C LYS A 159 -19.53 -14.58 0.78
N GLY A 160 -19.09 -13.72 -0.13
CA GLY A 160 -18.47 -14.15 -1.39
C GLY A 160 -19.46 -14.86 -2.33
N THR A 161 -20.72 -14.41 -2.37
CA THR A 161 -21.78 -15.11 -3.10
C THR A 161 -22.47 -14.23 -4.12
N VAL A 162 -22.78 -14.79 -5.28
CA VAL A 162 -23.67 -14.22 -6.28
C VAL A 162 -25.11 -14.47 -5.85
N ILE A 163 -25.92 -13.44 -5.84
CA ILE A 163 -27.34 -13.48 -5.51
C ILE A 163 -28.14 -13.19 -6.77
N ILE A 164 -29.08 -14.06 -7.09
CA ILE A 164 -30.00 -13.87 -8.22
C ILE A 164 -31.42 -13.81 -7.65
N THR A 165 -32.12 -12.71 -7.94
CA THR A 165 -33.48 -12.47 -7.45
C THR A 165 -34.44 -12.34 -8.61
N SER A 166 -35.54 -13.09 -8.61
CA SER A 166 -36.62 -12.94 -9.60
C SER A 166 -37.30 -11.58 -9.42
N LEU A 167 -37.54 -10.88 -10.50
CA LEU A 167 -38.23 -9.58 -10.56
C LEU A 167 -39.75 -9.70 -10.80
N LYS A 168 -40.25 -10.96 -11.00
CA LYS A 168 -41.66 -11.21 -11.24
C LYS A 168 -42.30 -11.92 -10.06
N ASP A 169 -43.50 -11.50 -9.71
CA ASP A 169 -44.24 -12.02 -8.55
C ASP A 169 -44.73 -13.47 -8.75
N ASP A 170 -44.89 -13.92 -9.98
CA ASP A 170 -45.45 -15.24 -10.33
C ASP A 170 -44.41 -16.34 -10.54
N ALA A 171 -43.38 -16.34 -9.73
CA ALA A 171 -42.41 -17.45 -9.55
C ALA A 171 -41.89 -18.10 -10.85
N GLN A 172 -41.65 -17.31 -11.91
CA GLN A 172 -41.10 -17.83 -13.18
C GLN A 172 -39.70 -18.41 -13.03
N LEU A 173 -38.93 -17.88 -12.06
CA LEU A 173 -37.64 -18.46 -11.67
C LEU A 173 -37.83 -19.36 -10.46
N ALA A 174 -38.10 -20.63 -10.72
CA ALA A 174 -38.32 -21.65 -9.71
C ALA A 174 -37.61 -22.96 -10.11
N GLY A 175 -37.29 -23.78 -9.11
CA GLY A 175 -36.61 -25.05 -9.32
C GLY A 175 -35.14 -24.87 -9.78
N SER A 176 -34.63 -25.86 -10.49
CA SER A 176 -33.25 -25.87 -10.94
C SER A 176 -33.13 -25.35 -12.35
N LEU A 177 -32.34 -24.30 -12.56
CA LEU A 177 -32.04 -23.68 -13.86
C LEU A 177 -30.54 -23.70 -14.11
N THR A 178 -30.15 -23.57 -15.38
CA THR A 178 -28.74 -23.50 -15.78
C THR A 178 -28.31 -22.05 -15.92
N ALA A 179 -27.35 -21.62 -15.13
CA ALA A 179 -26.62 -20.36 -15.32
C ALA A 179 -25.35 -20.60 -16.14
N SER A 180 -25.03 -19.68 -17.05
CA SER A 180 -23.80 -19.66 -17.83
C SER A 180 -23.12 -18.30 -17.64
N PHE A 181 -21.82 -18.30 -17.38
CA PHE A 181 -21.02 -17.08 -17.15
C PHE A 181 -19.54 -17.33 -17.51
N SER A 182 -18.82 -16.25 -17.74
CA SER A 182 -17.37 -16.31 -17.89
C SER A 182 -16.69 -16.10 -16.53
N GLU A 183 -15.46 -16.59 -16.41
CA GLU A 183 -14.64 -16.44 -15.22
C GLU A 183 -13.31 -15.74 -15.54
N VAL A 184 -12.76 -15.09 -14.53
CA VAL A 184 -11.38 -14.58 -14.55
C VAL A 184 -10.42 -15.76 -14.73
N ASP A 185 -9.42 -15.57 -15.60
CA ASP A 185 -8.24 -16.43 -15.69
C ASP A 185 -7.06 -15.74 -15.02
N ASP A 186 -6.80 -16.10 -13.78
CA ASP A 186 -5.69 -15.57 -12.98
C ASP A 186 -4.33 -16.11 -13.45
N SER A 187 -4.28 -17.22 -14.18
CA SER A 187 -3.04 -17.79 -14.72
C SER A 187 -2.43 -16.95 -15.85
N GLU A 188 -3.20 -16.05 -16.45
CA GLU A 188 -2.73 -15.14 -17.50
C GLU A 188 -2.11 -13.85 -16.96
N ILE A 189 -2.24 -13.60 -15.64
CA ILE A 189 -1.67 -12.40 -15.01
C ILE A 189 -0.18 -12.64 -14.76
N ALA A 190 0.65 -11.74 -15.29
CA ALA A 190 2.10 -11.87 -15.24
C ALA A 190 2.77 -10.60 -14.69
N ASP A 191 4.06 -10.70 -14.37
CA ASP A 191 4.90 -9.55 -13.98
C ASP A 191 4.81 -8.39 -14.98
N SER A 192 4.67 -8.70 -16.28
CA SER A 192 4.52 -7.69 -17.33
C SER A 192 3.28 -6.81 -17.17
N ASP A 193 2.18 -7.33 -16.60
CA ASP A 193 0.97 -6.54 -16.33
C ASP A 193 1.18 -5.56 -15.18
N ILE A 194 1.94 -5.99 -14.16
CA ILE A 194 2.30 -5.14 -13.02
C ILE A 194 3.30 -4.07 -13.45
N ILE A 195 4.34 -4.44 -14.22
CA ILE A 195 5.34 -3.52 -14.74
C ILE A 195 4.69 -2.50 -15.66
N GLY A 196 3.85 -2.99 -16.55
CA GLY A 196 3.13 -2.16 -17.51
C GLY A 196 4.04 -1.36 -18.43
N GLY A 197 3.56 -0.21 -18.83
CA GLY A 197 4.27 0.70 -19.73
C GLY A 197 3.35 1.78 -20.30
N VAL A 198 3.86 2.52 -21.27
CA VAL A 198 3.09 3.51 -22.01
C VAL A 198 3.03 3.06 -23.47
N THR A 199 1.82 2.91 -24.00
CA THR A 199 1.61 2.53 -25.39
C THR A 199 1.97 3.67 -26.35
N SER A 200 2.08 3.36 -27.65
CA SER A 200 2.28 4.40 -28.68
C SER A 200 1.09 5.36 -28.80
N SER A 201 -0.09 4.96 -28.32
CA SER A 201 -1.29 5.82 -28.22
C SER A 201 -1.29 6.69 -26.95
N GLY A 202 -0.30 6.54 -26.05
CA GLY A 202 -0.22 7.31 -24.81
C GLY A 202 -1.00 6.71 -23.64
N GLU A 203 -1.47 5.46 -23.74
CA GLU A 203 -2.16 4.77 -22.66
C GLU A 203 -1.16 4.21 -21.66
N TYR A 204 -1.40 4.47 -20.38
CA TYR A 204 -0.58 3.99 -19.27
C TYR A 204 -1.11 2.65 -18.74
N SER A 205 -0.20 1.79 -18.26
CA SER A 205 -0.55 0.53 -17.61
C SER A 205 0.44 0.19 -16.50
N GLY A 206 -0.02 -0.63 -15.52
CA GLY A 206 0.79 -1.09 -14.41
C GLY A 206 1.45 0.06 -13.62
N LEU A 207 2.72 -0.10 -13.29
CA LEU A 207 3.51 0.92 -12.55
C LEU A 207 3.57 2.27 -13.28
N SER A 208 3.53 2.28 -14.61
CA SER A 208 3.56 3.54 -15.36
C SER A 208 2.32 4.41 -15.11
N ALA A 209 1.19 3.81 -14.74
CA ALA A 209 -0.03 4.54 -14.41
C ALA A 209 0.06 5.38 -13.11
N ILE A 210 1.13 5.22 -12.31
CA ILE A 210 1.43 6.13 -11.19
C ILE A 210 1.55 7.58 -11.68
N ALA A 211 2.01 7.78 -12.92
CA ALA A 211 2.12 9.11 -13.52
C ALA A 211 0.77 9.84 -13.66
N LEU A 212 -0.34 9.11 -13.69
CA LEU A 212 -1.69 9.68 -13.76
C LEU A 212 -2.18 10.22 -12.40
N LEU A 213 -1.52 9.86 -11.29
CA LEU A 213 -1.99 10.22 -9.95
C LEU A 213 -2.07 11.73 -9.73
N TYR A 214 -1.02 12.47 -10.12
CA TYR A 214 -1.02 13.91 -9.92
C TYR A 214 -1.96 14.64 -10.87
N PRO A 215 -1.97 14.38 -12.20
CA PRO A 215 -2.91 15.06 -13.11
C PRO A 215 -4.39 14.78 -12.80
N GLU A 216 -4.74 13.57 -12.34
CA GLU A 216 -6.13 13.19 -12.14
C GLU A 216 -6.64 13.41 -10.71
N GLN A 217 -5.76 13.30 -9.71
CA GLN A 217 -6.14 13.29 -8.29
C GLN A 217 -5.47 14.40 -7.47
N PHE A 218 -4.54 15.17 -8.07
CA PHE A 218 -3.71 16.18 -7.39
C PHE A 218 -2.97 15.63 -6.16
N ALA A 219 -2.61 14.35 -6.21
CA ALA A 219 -1.91 13.66 -5.13
C ALA A 219 -0.49 13.28 -5.55
N VAL A 220 0.48 13.48 -4.64
CA VAL A 220 1.88 13.10 -4.85
C VAL A 220 2.11 11.72 -4.23
N CYS A 221 2.59 10.76 -5.03
CA CYS A 221 2.94 9.44 -4.53
C CYS A 221 4.14 9.51 -3.58
N ASN A 222 3.99 9.02 -2.35
CA ASN A 222 5.06 8.95 -1.36
C ASN A 222 5.57 7.51 -1.15
N LEU A 223 4.69 6.52 -1.25
CA LEU A 223 4.99 5.11 -1.04
C LEU A 223 4.46 4.27 -2.20
N ILE A 224 5.24 3.30 -2.66
CA ILE A 224 4.84 2.34 -3.70
C ILE A 224 4.96 0.94 -3.12
N ALA A 225 3.89 0.15 -3.24
CA ALA A 225 3.88 -1.26 -2.84
C ALA A 225 3.12 -2.12 -3.86
N ALA A 226 3.54 -3.37 -4.01
CA ALA A 226 2.89 -4.35 -4.87
C ALA A 226 2.84 -5.72 -4.15
N PRO A 227 1.96 -5.87 -3.14
CA PRO A 227 1.87 -7.11 -2.38
C PRO A 227 1.54 -8.29 -3.32
N GLY A 228 2.21 -9.43 -3.08
CA GLY A 228 2.09 -10.61 -3.94
C GLY A 228 2.90 -10.53 -5.25
N TRP A 229 3.47 -9.38 -5.61
CA TRP A 229 4.23 -9.18 -6.86
C TRP A 229 5.65 -8.65 -6.64
N SER A 230 5.86 -7.83 -5.62
CA SER A 230 7.14 -7.15 -5.35
C SER A 230 8.32 -8.10 -5.09
N HIS A 231 8.06 -9.37 -4.82
CA HIS A 231 9.09 -10.40 -4.65
C HIS A 231 9.73 -10.82 -5.98
N SER A 232 9.12 -10.51 -7.13
CA SER A 232 9.76 -10.72 -8.44
C SER A 232 10.87 -9.70 -8.65
N PRO A 233 12.10 -10.14 -9.02
CA PRO A 233 13.20 -9.21 -9.32
C PRO A 233 12.87 -8.23 -10.46
N ALA A 234 12.08 -8.65 -11.45
CA ALA A 234 11.66 -7.79 -12.55
C ALA A 234 10.72 -6.68 -12.06
N VAL A 235 9.71 -7.03 -11.26
CA VAL A 235 8.76 -6.07 -10.67
C VAL A 235 9.49 -5.13 -9.69
N TYR A 236 10.33 -5.65 -8.81
CA TYR A 236 11.09 -4.85 -7.86
C TYR A 236 11.96 -3.79 -8.56
N ASN A 237 12.70 -4.18 -9.59
CA ASN A 237 13.52 -3.24 -10.37
C ASN A 237 12.66 -2.20 -11.11
N ALA A 238 11.50 -2.59 -11.62
CA ALA A 238 10.54 -1.67 -12.22
C ALA A 238 10.00 -0.67 -11.19
N MET A 239 9.68 -1.12 -9.96
CA MET A 239 9.27 -0.24 -8.84
C MET A 239 10.38 0.77 -8.49
N LEU A 240 11.65 0.33 -8.43
CA LEU A 240 12.80 1.21 -8.18
C LEU A 240 13.04 2.23 -9.30
N THR A 241 12.58 1.95 -10.49
CA THR A 241 12.62 2.89 -11.61
C THR A 241 11.44 3.85 -11.53
N ALA A 242 10.23 3.33 -11.33
CA ALA A 242 9.00 4.12 -11.25
C ALA A 242 8.96 5.08 -10.05
N CYS A 243 9.70 4.81 -8.96
CA CYS A 243 9.74 5.67 -7.78
C CYS A 243 10.57 6.94 -7.93
N LYS A 244 11.30 7.10 -9.05
CA LYS A 244 12.20 8.20 -9.28
C LYS A 244 11.62 9.16 -10.31
N LYS A 245 11.59 10.46 -9.98
CA LYS A 245 11.18 11.50 -10.91
C LYS A 245 9.83 11.23 -11.59
N ILE A 246 8.83 10.78 -10.82
CA ILE A 246 7.46 10.61 -11.31
C ILE A 246 7.02 11.93 -11.96
N ASN A 247 6.57 11.86 -13.21
CA ASN A 247 6.26 13.05 -14.04
C ASN A 247 7.41 14.07 -14.16
N GLY A 248 8.65 13.62 -14.03
CA GLY A 248 9.84 14.49 -14.03
C GLY A 248 10.09 15.22 -12.70
N HIS A 249 9.24 15.02 -11.68
CA HIS A 249 9.24 15.80 -10.44
C HIS A 249 9.39 14.94 -9.18
N TRP A 250 8.40 14.06 -8.87
CA TRP A 250 8.21 13.51 -7.55
C TRP A 250 9.06 12.26 -7.30
N ASP A 251 9.51 12.12 -6.07
CA ASP A 251 10.23 10.94 -5.61
C ASP A 251 9.37 10.17 -4.59
N ALA A 252 9.36 8.83 -4.69
CA ALA A 252 8.64 7.94 -3.80
C ALA A 252 9.55 6.86 -3.21
N PHE A 253 9.12 6.24 -2.11
CA PHE A 253 9.81 5.16 -1.45
C PHE A 253 9.10 3.82 -1.70
N VAL A 254 9.87 2.78 -2.02
CA VAL A 254 9.35 1.45 -2.33
C VAL A 254 9.32 0.57 -1.09
N VAL A 255 8.20 -0.13 -0.87
CA VAL A 255 8.06 -1.14 0.18
C VAL A 255 7.74 -2.48 -0.48
N ALA A 256 8.61 -3.46 -0.29
CA ALA A 256 8.58 -4.72 -1.03
C ALA A 256 8.79 -5.94 -0.11
N ASP A 257 8.53 -7.14 -0.62
CA ASP A 257 8.72 -8.39 0.10
C ASP A 257 9.73 -9.29 -0.61
N LEU A 258 10.38 -10.17 0.14
CA LEU A 258 11.11 -11.30 -0.40
C LEU A 258 10.16 -12.51 -0.50
N PRO A 259 10.39 -13.45 -1.44
CA PRO A 259 9.51 -14.58 -1.63
C PRO A 259 9.60 -15.60 -0.48
N LEU A 260 8.55 -16.40 -0.31
CA LEU A 260 8.59 -17.62 0.48
C LEU A 260 8.95 -18.85 -0.36
N VAL A 261 8.81 -18.75 -1.68
CA VAL A 261 9.19 -19.74 -2.67
C VAL A 261 9.82 -19.01 -3.84
N ASP A 262 10.98 -19.45 -4.29
CA ASP A 262 11.66 -18.83 -5.42
C ASP A 262 11.08 -19.27 -6.79
N SER A 263 11.59 -18.68 -7.86
CA SER A 263 11.15 -18.98 -9.23
C SER A 263 11.43 -20.43 -9.68
N THR A 264 12.22 -21.19 -8.92
CA THR A 264 12.52 -22.61 -9.16
C THR A 264 11.73 -23.53 -8.25
N ALA A 265 10.69 -23.02 -7.59
CA ALA A 265 9.84 -23.69 -6.61
C ALA A 265 10.60 -24.18 -5.36
N GLN A 266 11.76 -23.58 -5.04
CA GLN A 266 12.49 -23.87 -3.82
C GLN A 266 12.01 -22.98 -2.68
N ALA A 267 11.79 -23.57 -1.50
CA ALA A 267 11.34 -22.83 -0.32
C ALA A 267 12.43 -21.88 0.21
N VAL A 268 12.04 -20.63 0.41
CA VAL A 268 12.83 -19.59 1.11
C VAL A 268 12.25 -19.46 2.53
N ASP A 269 12.46 -20.48 3.33
CA ASP A 269 11.82 -20.74 4.61
C ASP A 269 12.75 -20.59 5.84
N THR A 270 13.98 -20.12 5.63
CA THR A 270 14.94 -19.84 6.69
C THR A 270 15.61 -18.48 6.50
N ILE A 271 16.08 -17.87 7.60
CA ILE A 271 16.81 -16.61 7.60
C ILE A 271 18.00 -16.65 6.61
N THR A 272 18.78 -17.71 6.67
CA THR A 272 19.95 -17.90 5.79
C THR A 272 19.55 -17.93 4.31
N LYS A 273 18.46 -18.62 3.97
CA LYS A 273 17.95 -18.65 2.59
C LYS A 273 17.41 -17.29 2.14
N ALA A 274 16.71 -16.57 3.00
CA ALA A 274 16.20 -15.23 2.70
C ALA A 274 17.33 -14.24 2.42
N ILE A 275 18.39 -14.26 3.26
CA ILE A 275 19.58 -13.43 3.06
C ILE A 275 20.30 -13.80 1.76
N ALA A 276 20.50 -15.08 1.49
CA ALA A 276 21.14 -15.57 0.28
C ALA A 276 20.34 -15.18 -0.97
N TRP A 277 19.01 -15.36 -0.92
CA TRP A 277 18.11 -15.01 -2.02
C TRP A 277 18.12 -13.49 -2.32
N LYS A 278 18.02 -12.66 -1.27
CA LYS A 278 18.12 -11.19 -1.40
C LYS A 278 19.39 -10.77 -2.13
N LYS A 279 20.53 -11.33 -1.70
CA LYS A 279 21.84 -11.03 -2.28
C LYS A 279 21.95 -11.50 -3.74
N ALA A 280 21.48 -12.72 -4.04
CA ALA A 280 21.53 -13.28 -5.38
C ALA A 280 20.66 -12.50 -6.38
N ASN A 281 19.56 -11.91 -5.94
CA ASN A 281 18.61 -11.18 -6.77
C ASN A 281 18.73 -9.64 -6.67
N ALA A 282 19.81 -9.14 -6.05
CA ALA A 282 20.14 -7.72 -5.95
C ALA A 282 19.01 -6.84 -5.37
N PHE A 283 18.31 -7.30 -4.34
CA PHE A 283 17.34 -6.47 -3.62
C PHE A 283 18.06 -5.48 -2.70
N THR A 284 18.69 -4.47 -3.30
CA THR A 284 19.60 -3.51 -2.65
C THR A 284 19.26 -2.05 -2.97
N GLY A 285 17.99 -1.75 -3.26
CA GLY A 285 17.57 -0.39 -3.59
C GLY A 285 17.70 0.56 -2.40
N GLU A 286 18.37 1.70 -2.59
CA GLU A 286 18.52 2.75 -1.57
C GLU A 286 17.17 3.39 -1.19
N ARG A 287 16.25 3.47 -2.15
CA ARG A 287 14.91 4.05 -1.99
C ARG A 287 13.88 2.96 -1.70
N SER A 288 14.29 1.90 -1.03
CA SER A 288 13.37 0.79 -0.72
C SER A 288 13.65 0.15 0.63
N LYS A 289 12.62 -0.51 1.13
CA LYS A 289 12.66 -1.37 2.31
C LYS A 289 12.05 -2.72 1.95
N VAL A 290 12.69 -3.82 2.34
CA VAL A 290 12.26 -5.17 2.01
C VAL A 290 11.95 -5.97 3.26
N TYR A 291 10.93 -6.81 3.19
CA TYR A 291 10.38 -7.56 4.31
C TYR A 291 10.42 -9.07 4.05
N TRP A 292 10.58 -9.83 5.10
CA TRP A 292 10.46 -11.29 5.13
C TRP A 292 10.31 -11.78 6.59
N PRO A 293 9.53 -12.84 6.88
CA PRO A 293 8.59 -13.54 6.00
C PRO A 293 7.24 -12.83 5.91
N GLN A 294 6.15 -13.54 5.66
CA GLN A 294 4.77 -13.08 5.81
C GLN A 294 4.30 -13.25 7.27
N ALA A 295 3.11 -12.77 7.59
CA ALA A 295 2.52 -12.91 8.92
C ALA A 295 1.03 -13.24 8.85
N VAL A 296 0.47 -13.80 9.94
CA VAL A 296 -0.92 -14.27 10.01
C VAL A 296 -1.64 -13.60 11.17
N ASP A 297 -2.86 -13.13 10.92
CA ASP A 297 -3.75 -12.62 11.96
C ASP A 297 -4.51 -13.75 12.70
N ASN A 298 -5.36 -13.37 13.65
CA ASN A 298 -6.19 -14.30 14.44
C ASN A 298 -7.34 -14.96 13.64
N LEU A 299 -7.63 -14.47 12.45
CA LEU A 299 -8.64 -15.03 11.54
C LEU A 299 -8.02 -15.99 10.51
N GLY A 300 -6.69 -16.07 10.46
CA GLY A 300 -5.95 -16.92 9.52
C GLY A 300 -5.60 -16.22 8.21
N ASN A 301 -5.84 -14.92 8.09
CA ASN A 301 -5.44 -14.15 6.93
C ASN A 301 -3.92 -14.00 6.89
N VAL A 302 -3.32 -14.23 5.74
CA VAL A 302 -1.87 -14.12 5.53
C VAL A 302 -1.56 -12.77 4.89
N PHE A 303 -0.74 -11.98 5.57
CA PHE A 303 -0.31 -10.66 5.11
C PHE A 303 1.12 -10.68 4.63
N HIS A 304 1.39 -9.95 3.57
CA HIS A 304 2.71 -9.47 3.25
C HIS A 304 3.11 -8.38 4.28
N LEU A 305 4.32 -8.47 4.83
CA LEU A 305 4.76 -7.48 5.81
C LEU A 305 4.93 -6.09 5.20
N SER A 306 5.18 -5.99 3.90
CA SER A 306 5.19 -4.71 3.18
C SER A 306 3.86 -3.96 3.30
N THR A 307 2.74 -4.68 3.20
CA THR A 307 1.40 -4.09 3.35
C THR A 307 1.20 -3.51 4.75
N LEU A 308 1.52 -4.28 5.80
CA LEU A 308 1.43 -3.82 7.18
C LEU A 308 2.42 -2.68 7.47
N ALA A 309 3.59 -2.71 6.85
CA ALA A 309 4.58 -1.64 6.98
C ALA A 309 4.10 -0.31 6.39
N VAL A 310 3.44 -0.32 5.24
CA VAL A 310 2.84 0.90 4.66
C VAL A 310 1.78 1.48 5.59
N VAL A 311 0.93 0.63 6.22
CA VAL A 311 -0.04 1.07 7.23
C VAL A 311 0.65 1.78 8.38
N GLU A 312 1.71 1.18 8.94
CA GLU A 312 2.41 1.74 10.10
C GLU A 312 3.27 2.97 9.74
N LEU A 313 3.84 3.02 8.53
CA LEU A 313 4.50 4.24 8.03
C LEU A 313 3.51 5.40 7.91
N MET A 314 2.30 5.16 7.38
CA MET A 314 1.26 6.18 7.32
C MET A 314 0.84 6.66 8.71
N ARG A 315 0.74 5.75 9.71
CA ARG A 315 0.40 6.12 11.10
C ARG A 315 1.51 6.94 11.75
N ALA A 316 2.76 6.51 11.57
CA ALA A 316 3.91 7.25 12.07
C ALA A 316 3.96 8.67 11.49
N ASP A 317 3.83 8.79 10.17
CA ASP A 317 3.80 10.10 9.52
C ASP A 317 2.62 10.95 10.00
N PHE A 318 1.42 10.36 10.08
CA PHE A 318 0.23 11.07 10.56
C PHE A 318 0.40 11.63 11.98
N SER A 319 1.03 10.87 12.88
CA SER A 319 1.32 11.33 14.25
C SER A 319 2.29 12.51 14.31
N HIS A 320 3.02 12.78 13.22
CA HIS A 320 3.99 13.85 13.08
C HIS A 320 3.62 14.86 11.98
N ASN A 321 2.33 15.17 11.81
CA ASN A 321 1.82 16.11 10.81
C ASN A 321 2.24 15.76 9.36
N SER A 322 2.30 14.47 9.05
CA SER A 322 2.72 13.92 7.76
C SER A 322 4.21 14.10 7.42
N VAL A 323 5.04 14.41 8.42
CA VAL A 323 6.50 14.44 8.28
C VAL A 323 7.07 13.04 8.56
N PRO A 324 7.83 12.43 7.63
CA PRO A 324 8.34 11.08 7.77
C PRO A 324 9.61 11.02 8.66
N MET A 325 9.47 11.43 9.91
CA MET A 325 10.59 11.50 10.86
C MET A 325 10.75 10.24 11.72
N GLU A 326 9.81 9.29 11.61
CA GLU A 326 9.83 8.06 12.39
C GLU A 326 9.73 6.83 11.48
N THR A 327 10.49 5.77 11.81
CA THR A 327 10.38 4.48 11.12
C THR A 327 9.17 3.69 11.62
N CYS A 328 8.69 2.71 10.84
CA CYS A 328 7.69 1.75 11.29
C CYS A 328 8.26 0.63 12.19
N GLY A 329 9.57 0.62 12.44
CA GLY A 329 10.20 -0.32 13.37
C GLY A 329 9.64 -0.19 14.79
N ASN A 330 9.47 -1.34 15.48
CA ASN A 330 8.90 -1.43 16.83
C ASN A 330 7.45 -0.91 16.95
N LYS A 331 6.70 -0.87 15.85
CA LYS A 331 5.26 -0.56 15.84
C LYS A 331 4.45 -1.85 15.86
N ALA A 332 3.39 -1.87 16.69
CA ALA A 332 2.50 -3.02 16.82
C ALA A 332 1.76 -3.29 15.50
N ILE A 333 1.59 -4.57 15.18
CA ILE A 333 0.82 -5.03 14.02
C ILE A 333 -0.20 -6.09 14.43
N PRO A 334 -1.36 -6.20 13.75
CA PRO A 334 -2.47 -7.06 14.16
C PRO A 334 -2.26 -8.52 13.73
N VAL A 335 -1.13 -9.13 14.09
CA VAL A 335 -0.80 -10.52 13.74
C VAL A 335 -0.51 -11.33 14.98
N ILE A 336 -0.60 -12.67 14.85
CA ILE A 336 -0.37 -13.60 15.95
C ILE A 336 0.85 -14.50 15.75
N LYS A 337 1.37 -14.58 14.52
CA LYS A 337 2.56 -15.39 14.19
C LYS A 337 3.12 -15.00 12.83
N GLN A 338 4.37 -15.39 12.61
CA GLN A 338 4.99 -15.36 11.28
C GLN A 338 4.50 -16.52 10.41
N TYR A 339 4.62 -16.37 9.08
CA TYR A 339 4.23 -17.37 8.09
C TYR A 339 5.34 -17.59 7.07
N PHE A 340 5.80 -18.83 6.94
CA PHE A 340 6.93 -19.25 6.11
C PHE A 340 6.50 -20.14 4.93
N GLY A 341 5.20 -20.18 4.62
CA GLY A 341 4.61 -21.06 3.61
C GLY A 341 3.78 -22.20 4.22
N ALA A 342 2.90 -22.78 3.43
CA ALA A 342 1.94 -23.81 3.87
C ALA A 342 2.59 -25.07 4.46
N ASN A 343 3.75 -25.45 3.93
CA ASN A 343 4.47 -26.66 4.32
C ASN A 343 5.64 -26.41 5.28
N ALA A 344 5.92 -25.16 5.61
CA ALA A 344 7.01 -24.82 6.51
C ALA A 344 6.62 -25.08 7.96
N LYS A 345 7.58 -25.54 8.77
CA LYS A 345 7.43 -25.56 10.22
C LYS A 345 7.54 -24.12 10.73
N ASN A 346 6.39 -23.44 10.80
CA ASN A 346 6.32 -22.09 11.27
C ASN A 346 6.79 -21.98 12.72
N ARG A 347 8.05 -21.63 12.87
CA ARG A 347 8.66 -21.29 14.14
C ARG A 347 8.93 -19.80 14.10
N GLY A 348 8.16 -19.03 14.85
CA GLY A 348 8.47 -17.62 15.08
C GLY A 348 9.91 -17.49 15.60
N PHE A 349 10.54 -16.37 15.33
CA PHE A 349 11.82 -16.00 15.89
C PHE A 349 11.70 -14.70 16.68
N ASP A 350 12.58 -14.56 17.67
CA ASP A 350 12.64 -13.40 18.54
C ASP A 350 13.50 -12.28 17.94
N GLN A 351 13.70 -11.22 18.70
CA GLN A 351 14.55 -10.09 18.36
C GLN A 351 15.98 -10.53 18.00
N GLN A 352 16.55 -11.52 18.71
CA GLN A 352 17.93 -11.95 18.48
C GLN A 352 18.08 -12.61 17.11
N SER A 353 17.11 -13.44 16.72
CA SER A 353 17.08 -14.06 15.40
C SER A 353 16.76 -13.02 14.31
N GLY A 354 15.87 -12.07 14.58
CA GLY A 354 15.55 -10.95 13.69
C GLY A 354 16.74 -10.05 13.38
N LYS A 355 17.73 -9.98 14.28
CA LYS A 355 18.96 -9.20 14.09
C LYS A 355 19.77 -9.63 12.85
N GLU A 356 19.81 -10.94 12.52
CA GLU A 356 20.52 -11.42 11.33
C GLU A 356 19.89 -10.87 10.04
N LEU A 357 18.57 -10.75 10.00
CA LEU A 357 17.84 -10.13 8.87
C LEU A 357 18.16 -8.64 8.76
N THR A 358 18.05 -7.90 9.88
CA THR A 358 18.26 -6.45 9.87
C THR A 358 19.71 -6.07 9.55
N GLN A 359 20.69 -6.89 9.92
CA GLN A 359 22.09 -6.73 9.50
C GLN A 359 22.29 -6.80 7.99
N ASN A 360 21.36 -7.41 7.28
CA ASN A 360 21.37 -7.55 5.82
C ASN A 360 20.28 -6.68 5.13
N GLY A 361 19.77 -5.65 5.82
CA GLY A 361 18.77 -4.75 5.26
C GLY A 361 17.44 -5.45 4.92
N ILE A 362 17.06 -6.47 5.71
CA ILE A 362 15.76 -7.15 5.63
C ILE A 362 15.01 -6.85 6.91
N SER A 363 13.84 -6.24 6.78
CA SER A 363 12.92 -6.02 7.90
C SER A 363 12.01 -7.21 8.10
N THR A 364 11.50 -7.38 9.32
CA THR A 364 10.69 -8.55 9.70
C THR A 364 9.62 -8.16 10.72
N ALA A 365 8.95 -9.14 11.28
CA ALA A 365 8.10 -9.00 12.45
C ALA A 365 8.62 -9.91 13.56
N VAL A 366 8.60 -9.42 14.80
CA VAL A 366 9.02 -10.18 15.99
C VAL A 366 8.00 -10.02 17.12
N ALA A 367 7.93 -10.99 18.01
CA ALA A 367 7.22 -10.85 19.27
C ALA A 367 8.11 -10.09 20.26
N TRP A 368 7.70 -8.89 20.67
CA TRP A 368 8.45 -8.04 21.56
C TRP A 368 7.51 -7.22 22.48
N GLY A 369 7.86 -7.11 23.76
CA GLY A 369 7.05 -6.32 24.71
C GLY A 369 5.62 -6.87 24.95
N GLY A 370 5.34 -8.12 24.58
CA GLY A 370 4.00 -8.72 24.70
C GLY A 370 3.12 -8.56 23.45
N GLU A 371 3.63 -7.93 22.41
CA GLU A 371 2.95 -7.70 21.14
C GLU A 371 3.78 -8.18 19.94
N TRP A 372 3.15 -8.34 18.79
CA TRP A 372 3.86 -8.49 17.52
C TRP A 372 4.14 -7.11 16.94
N VAL A 373 5.41 -6.85 16.65
CA VAL A 373 5.88 -5.57 16.13
C VAL A 373 6.67 -5.76 14.84
N LEU A 374 6.64 -4.77 13.96
CA LEU A 374 7.58 -4.67 12.86
C LEU A 374 8.99 -4.46 13.40
N TRP A 375 9.99 -5.03 12.73
CA TRP A 375 11.38 -4.98 13.20
C TRP A 375 12.33 -4.68 12.05
N GLY A 376 13.07 -3.59 12.17
CA GLY A 376 14.05 -3.10 11.21
C GLY A 376 13.78 -1.66 10.80
N ASP A 377 14.86 -0.89 10.65
CA ASP A 377 14.90 0.54 10.36
C ASP A 377 15.76 0.88 9.14
N HIS A 378 16.43 -0.14 8.57
CA HIS A 378 17.33 0.02 7.45
C HIS A 378 16.61 -0.03 6.09
N THR A 379 17.23 0.62 5.09
CA THR A 379 16.85 0.42 3.70
C THR A 379 17.33 -0.96 3.19
N ALA A 380 16.85 -1.36 2.01
CA ALA A 380 17.30 -2.59 1.37
C ALA A 380 18.79 -2.53 0.94
N ALA A 381 19.37 -1.34 0.78
CA ALA A 381 20.79 -1.17 0.47
C ALA A 381 21.72 -1.51 1.63
N TYR A 382 21.23 -1.48 2.86
CA TYR A 382 22.06 -1.68 4.03
C TYR A 382 22.60 -3.10 4.15
N THR A 383 23.90 -3.19 4.46
CA THR A 383 24.56 -4.43 4.89
C THR A 383 25.60 -4.06 5.95
N TYR A 384 25.52 -4.72 7.10
CA TYR A 384 26.43 -4.45 8.20
C TYR A 384 27.89 -4.68 7.81
N GLY A 385 28.74 -3.67 8.06
CA GLY A 385 30.16 -3.71 7.73
C GLY A 385 30.50 -3.40 6.26
N ALA A 386 29.48 -3.12 5.42
CA ALA A 386 29.72 -2.61 4.06
C ALA A 386 29.74 -1.07 4.06
N ASP A 387 30.38 -0.50 3.05
CA ASP A 387 30.34 0.94 2.77
C ASP A 387 28.97 1.25 2.10
N VAL A 388 28.07 1.86 2.85
CA VAL A 388 26.71 2.24 2.43
C VAL A 388 26.61 3.75 2.46
N ASP A 389 26.02 4.35 1.43
CA ASP A 389 25.74 5.78 1.42
C ASP A 389 24.99 6.19 2.70
N PRO A 390 25.49 7.16 3.48
CA PRO A 390 24.84 7.58 4.73
C PRO A 390 23.36 7.94 4.58
N ARG A 391 22.93 8.43 3.41
CA ARG A 391 21.51 8.73 3.09
C ARG A 391 20.65 7.47 3.07
N ALA A 392 21.23 6.32 2.71
CA ALA A 392 20.56 5.06 2.52
C ALA A 392 20.73 4.08 3.70
N ILE A 393 21.32 4.50 4.81
CA ILE A 393 21.42 3.64 6.00
C ILE A 393 20.05 3.39 6.61
N PHE A 394 19.24 4.45 6.79
CA PHE A 394 17.93 4.38 7.39
C PHE A 394 16.82 4.80 6.43
N ASP A 395 15.67 4.12 6.50
CA ASP A 395 14.49 4.44 5.70
C ASP A 395 13.99 5.87 5.98
N VAL A 396 13.98 6.28 7.24
CA VAL A 396 13.55 7.61 7.66
C VAL A 396 14.41 8.71 7.06
N SER A 397 15.74 8.51 6.97
CA SER A 397 16.65 9.50 6.38
C SER A 397 16.33 9.73 4.90
N MET A 398 16.18 8.65 4.14
CA MET A 398 15.85 8.72 2.72
C MET A 398 14.47 9.34 2.49
N ARG A 399 13.46 8.93 3.28
CA ARG A 399 12.09 9.46 3.18
C ARG A 399 12.02 10.94 3.55
N MET A 400 12.80 11.39 4.55
CA MET A 400 12.86 12.80 4.92
C MET A 400 13.46 13.68 3.81
N LEU A 401 14.51 13.21 3.13
CA LEU A 401 15.08 13.91 1.97
C LEU A 401 14.07 14.02 0.83
N MET A 402 13.34 12.93 0.53
CA MET A 402 12.27 12.95 -0.49
C MET A 402 11.11 13.88 -0.08
N HIS A 403 10.76 13.91 1.19
CA HIS A 403 9.72 14.79 1.71
C HIS A 403 10.06 16.26 1.48
N ILE A 404 11.27 16.68 1.84
CA ILE A 404 11.73 18.07 1.66
C ILE A 404 11.72 18.45 0.17
N THR A 405 12.24 17.58 -0.71
CA THR A 405 12.27 17.86 -2.16
C THR A 405 10.89 17.92 -2.78
N ASN A 406 9.99 16.98 -2.43
CA ASN A 406 8.62 16.96 -2.94
C ASN A 406 7.81 18.16 -2.43
N ASP A 407 7.99 18.53 -1.15
CA ASP A 407 7.29 19.66 -0.55
C ASP A 407 7.71 20.99 -1.17
N PHE A 408 9.01 21.19 -1.40
CA PHE A 408 9.52 22.36 -2.11
C PHE A 408 8.87 22.50 -3.50
N GLN A 409 8.87 21.42 -4.29
CA GLN A 409 8.27 21.44 -5.63
C GLN A 409 6.76 21.76 -5.60
N ARG A 410 6.03 21.15 -4.66
CA ARG A 410 4.59 21.38 -4.51
C ARG A 410 4.26 22.81 -4.11
N GLU A 411 5.03 23.39 -3.17
CA GLU A 411 4.77 24.73 -2.66
C GLU A 411 5.07 25.81 -3.69
N TRP A 412 6.16 25.66 -4.45
CA TRP A 412 6.60 26.70 -5.39
C TRP A 412 6.11 26.48 -6.83
N SER A 413 5.43 25.39 -7.11
CA SER A 413 4.80 25.14 -8.40
C SER A 413 3.88 26.27 -8.89
N PRO A 414 3.06 26.94 -8.04
CA PRO A 414 2.22 28.05 -8.48
C PRO A 414 2.99 29.32 -8.85
N GLU A 415 4.25 29.46 -8.46
CA GLU A 415 5.08 30.64 -8.76
C GLU A 415 5.86 30.50 -10.09
N ILE A 416 5.76 29.37 -10.75
CA ILE A 416 6.40 29.17 -12.06
C ILE A 416 5.77 30.14 -13.07
N ASP A 417 6.61 30.74 -13.92
CA ASP A 417 6.30 31.79 -14.88
C ASP A 417 6.00 33.18 -14.25
N GLU A 418 5.98 33.31 -12.93
CA GLU A 418 5.93 34.62 -12.28
C GLU A 418 7.30 35.33 -12.35
N PRO A 419 7.31 36.66 -12.39
CA PRO A 419 8.56 37.41 -12.43
C PRO A 419 9.46 37.12 -11.21
N MET A 420 10.67 36.62 -11.44
CA MET A 420 11.62 36.32 -10.39
C MET A 420 12.24 37.61 -9.82
N THR A 421 11.49 38.26 -8.96
CA THR A 421 11.91 39.45 -8.25
C THR A 421 12.80 39.10 -7.05
N ARG A 422 13.58 40.10 -6.57
CA ARG A 422 14.31 39.97 -5.30
C ARG A 422 13.37 39.60 -4.14
N ALA A 423 12.17 40.18 -4.14
CA ALA A 423 11.15 39.89 -3.10
C ALA A 423 10.67 38.43 -3.16
N LEU A 424 10.49 37.86 -4.35
CA LEU A 424 10.14 36.45 -4.52
C LEU A 424 11.28 35.54 -4.02
N LYS A 425 12.51 35.82 -4.42
CA LYS A 425 13.71 35.10 -3.94
C LYS A 425 13.78 35.10 -2.41
N ASP A 426 13.65 36.27 -1.79
CA ASP A 426 13.75 36.41 -0.33
C ASP A 426 12.55 35.71 0.37
N ARG A 427 11.35 35.71 -0.24
CA ARG A 427 10.18 34.98 0.26
C ARG A 427 10.42 33.46 0.23
N ILE A 428 10.99 32.91 -0.86
CA ILE A 428 11.33 31.48 -0.97
C ILE A 428 12.31 31.11 0.15
N ILE A 429 13.39 31.87 0.32
CA ILE A 429 14.39 31.60 1.35
C ILE A 429 13.78 31.65 2.75
N ASN A 430 13.01 32.67 3.07
CA ASN A 430 12.43 32.82 4.40
C ASN A 430 11.41 31.70 4.69
N ARG A 431 10.57 31.37 3.72
CA ARG A 431 9.53 30.34 3.90
C ARG A 431 10.13 28.95 4.07
N GLU A 432 11.11 28.59 3.26
CA GLU A 432 11.79 27.29 3.40
C GLU A 432 12.63 27.23 4.68
N GLN A 433 13.26 28.36 5.10
CA GLN A 433 13.97 28.40 6.38
C GLN A 433 13.01 28.17 7.56
N GLU A 434 11.81 28.80 7.55
CA GLU A 434 10.79 28.55 8.57
C GLU A 434 10.41 27.07 8.68
N LYS A 435 10.29 26.37 7.52
CA LYS A 435 10.02 24.92 7.52
C LYS A 435 11.17 24.13 8.10
N LEU A 436 12.41 24.42 7.69
CA LEU A 436 13.60 23.75 8.21
C LEU A 436 13.72 23.92 9.74
N ASP A 437 13.48 25.14 10.25
CA ASP A 437 13.45 25.42 11.69
C ASP A 437 12.31 24.66 12.39
N GLY A 438 11.17 24.54 11.73
CA GLY A 438 10.04 23.71 12.18
C GLY A 438 10.43 22.23 12.30
N TYR A 439 11.12 21.68 11.29
CA TYR A 439 11.60 20.29 11.33
C TYR A 439 12.64 20.05 12.41
N VAL A 440 13.51 21.01 12.70
CA VAL A 440 14.44 20.95 13.84
C VAL A 440 13.67 20.99 15.16
N SER A 441 12.70 21.89 15.30
CA SER A 441 11.91 22.05 16.50
C SER A 441 11.10 20.80 16.87
N MET A 442 10.60 20.04 15.86
CA MET A 442 9.91 18.77 16.09
C MET A 442 10.84 17.57 16.22
N GLY A 443 12.16 17.76 16.03
CA GLY A 443 13.17 16.70 16.13
C GLY A 443 13.37 15.86 14.86
N ALA A 444 12.80 16.26 13.72
CA ALA A 444 12.97 15.56 12.46
C ALA A 444 14.35 15.79 11.83
N LEU A 445 14.95 16.94 12.09
CA LEU A 445 16.30 17.31 11.66
C LEU A 445 17.17 17.69 12.85
N LEU A 446 18.48 17.50 12.69
CA LEU A 446 19.50 17.91 13.65
C LEU A 446 20.30 19.10 13.13
N GLY A 447 20.86 19.88 14.07
CA GLY A 447 21.73 21.01 13.77
C GLY A 447 20.98 22.27 13.36
N SER A 448 21.55 23.04 12.46
CA SER A 448 21.00 24.32 11.98
C SER A 448 21.01 24.28 10.45
N PRO A 449 20.07 23.60 9.81
CA PRO A 449 19.98 23.55 8.36
C PRO A 449 19.69 24.95 7.81
N VAL A 450 20.27 25.28 6.67
CA VAL A 450 20.12 26.58 6.02
C VAL A 450 19.83 26.38 4.55
N ILE A 451 18.90 27.16 4.02
CA ILE A 451 18.70 27.30 2.58
C ILE A 451 19.61 28.42 2.04
N LEU A 452 20.34 28.12 0.99
CA LEU A 452 21.30 29.04 0.36
C LEU A 452 20.91 29.30 -1.07
N PHE A 453 21.08 30.56 -1.48
CA PHE A 453 21.06 30.97 -2.88
C PHE A 453 22.47 31.47 -3.23
N LEU A 454 23.27 30.59 -3.84
CA LEU A 454 24.70 30.85 -4.10
C LEU A 454 24.89 31.39 -5.50
N GLU A 455 25.66 32.48 -5.62
CA GLU A 455 26.03 33.08 -6.94
C GLU A 455 26.83 32.09 -7.78
N SER A 456 27.68 31.27 -7.17
CA SER A 456 28.44 30.20 -7.86
C SER A 456 27.57 29.16 -8.58
N GLU A 457 26.36 28.92 -8.06
CA GLU A 457 25.38 27.94 -8.56
C GLU A 457 24.29 28.60 -9.43
N ASN A 458 24.28 29.93 -9.52
CA ASN A 458 23.33 30.73 -10.28
C ASN A 458 24.10 31.69 -11.20
N SER A 459 24.71 31.15 -12.25
CA SER A 459 25.49 31.97 -13.20
C SER A 459 24.58 33.00 -13.88
N THR A 460 25.20 34.08 -14.39
CA THR A 460 24.47 35.11 -15.18
C THR A 460 23.68 34.46 -16.34
N THR A 461 24.25 33.43 -16.96
CA THR A 461 23.58 32.71 -18.06
C THR A 461 22.34 31.95 -17.58
N ASP A 462 22.42 31.25 -16.46
CA ASP A 462 21.28 30.53 -15.90
C ASP A 462 20.16 31.48 -15.49
N VAL A 463 20.52 32.57 -14.80
CA VAL A 463 19.57 33.64 -14.41
C VAL A 463 18.92 34.29 -15.62
N MET A 464 19.67 34.53 -16.71
CA MET A 464 19.13 35.07 -17.96
C MET A 464 18.17 34.10 -18.66
N ASN A 465 18.35 32.78 -18.47
CA ASN A 465 17.47 31.75 -18.98
C ASN A 465 16.26 31.54 -18.10
N GLY A 466 16.22 32.13 -16.90
CA GLY A 466 15.14 31.91 -15.91
C GLY A 466 15.38 30.69 -15.01
N ASP A 467 16.58 30.13 -15.02
CA ASP A 467 16.95 28.96 -14.20
C ASP A 467 17.54 29.44 -12.87
N PHE A 468 16.88 29.06 -11.77
CA PHE A 468 17.30 29.45 -10.42
C PHE A 468 17.46 28.22 -9.54
N ARG A 469 18.52 28.19 -8.72
CA ARG A 469 18.87 27.08 -7.84
C ARG A 469 19.02 27.53 -6.38
N TRP A 470 18.41 26.77 -5.48
CA TRP A 470 18.62 26.85 -4.04
C TRP A 470 19.23 25.54 -3.55
N ASP A 471 20.16 25.62 -2.61
CA ASP A 471 20.82 24.50 -1.98
C ASP A 471 20.41 24.40 -0.52
N ILE A 472 20.00 23.21 -0.08
CA ILE A 472 19.63 22.89 1.29
C ILE A 472 20.49 21.70 1.74
N ALA A 473 21.23 21.86 2.84
CA ALA A 473 21.94 20.77 3.50
C ALA A 473 21.26 20.44 4.82
N VAL A 474 20.88 19.18 5.00
CA VAL A 474 20.13 18.70 6.18
C VAL A 474 20.73 17.43 6.75
N THR A 475 20.53 17.22 8.04
CA THR A 475 20.84 15.98 8.74
C THR A 475 19.57 15.42 9.36
N PRO A 476 18.90 14.44 8.70
CA PRO A 476 17.76 13.74 9.28
C PRO A 476 18.14 13.06 10.59
N THR A 477 17.26 13.11 11.58
CA THR A 477 17.49 12.49 12.88
C THR A 477 17.48 10.97 12.74
N PRO A 478 18.56 10.25 13.12
CA PRO A 478 18.59 8.79 13.04
C PRO A 478 17.69 8.18 14.12
N PRO A 479 17.10 7.00 13.87
CA PRO A 479 16.34 6.27 14.87
C PRO A 479 17.26 5.73 15.98
N LEU A 480 16.76 5.58 17.19
CA LEU A 480 17.44 4.87 18.27
C LEU A 480 17.43 3.36 17.99
N LYS A 481 18.40 2.88 17.23
CA LYS A 481 18.51 1.46 16.86
C LYS A 481 18.92 0.55 18.01
N SER A 482 19.79 1.02 18.89
CA SER A 482 20.26 0.25 20.04
C SER A 482 20.58 1.14 21.21
N ALA A 483 20.19 0.70 22.42
CA ALA A 483 20.59 1.30 23.66
C ALA A 483 21.33 0.26 24.52
N SER A 484 22.48 0.62 25.05
CA SER A 484 23.27 -0.24 25.91
C SER A 484 23.53 0.43 27.25
N VAL A 485 23.33 -0.29 28.32
CA VAL A 485 23.67 0.14 29.67
C VAL A 485 24.70 -0.80 30.27
N TYR A 486 25.69 -0.22 30.92
CA TYR A 486 26.71 -0.98 31.65
C TYR A 486 26.49 -0.73 33.14
N VAL A 487 26.08 -1.76 33.87
CA VAL A 487 25.85 -1.70 35.31
C VAL A 487 27.06 -2.31 36.01
N ALA A 488 27.73 -1.50 36.81
CA ALA A 488 28.83 -1.95 37.67
C ALA A 488 28.35 -2.06 39.13
N TYR A 489 28.76 -3.13 39.77
CA TYR A 489 28.57 -3.25 41.20
C TYR A 489 29.53 -2.28 41.92
N THR A 490 29.05 -1.59 42.98
CA THR A 490 29.84 -0.78 43.88
C THR A 490 29.44 -1.09 45.32
N ASP A 491 30.38 -1.12 46.21
CA ASP A 491 30.18 -1.25 47.65
C ASP A 491 29.98 0.12 48.36
N ALA A 492 30.11 1.23 47.62
CA ALA A 492 29.96 2.59 48.15
C ALA A 492 28.62 2.83 48.86
N GLY A 493 27.57 2.13 48.47
CA GLY A 493 26.24 2.21 49.12
C GLY A 493 26.20 1.64 50.55
N PHE A 494 27.21 0.85 50.95
CA PHE A 494 27.26 0.33 52.32
C PHE A 494 27.64 1.40 53.37
N SER A 495 28.12 2.58 52.96
CA SER A 495 28.32 3.73 53.83
C SER A 495 27.08 4.10 54.66
N VAL A 496 25.87 3.85 54.10
CA VAL A 496 24.57 4.06 54.78
C VAL A 496 24.47 3.29 56.11
N TYR A 497 25.14 2.15 56.24
CA TYR A 497 25.15 1.40 57.53
C TYR A 497 26.04 1.98 58.57
N TYR A 498 26.92 2.92 58.20
CA TYR A 498 27.89 3.57 59.10
C TYR A 498 27.56 5.06 59.32
N GLU A 499 26.70 5.64 58.48
CA GLU A 499 26.20 7.01 58.64
C GLU A 499 25.01 7.00 59.63
N GLY A 500 25.24 7.01 60.92
CA GLY A 500 24.18 7.06 61.91
C GLY A 500 24.50 6.48 63.29
N GLY A 501 25.76 6.27 63.54
CA GLY A 501 26.24 5.67 64.78
C GLY A 501 26.99 6.61 65.71
N ASP A 502 26.65 7.92 65.81
CA ASP A 502 27.11 8.86 66.83
C ASP A 502 26.01 9.89 67.15
N GLU A 503 25.07 9.49 68.02
CA GLU A 503 24.39 10.36 68.96
C GLU A 503 24.34 9.67 70.31
#